data_d992a149fc6b16980d5b7afe4b6314e2
#
_entry.id   d992a149fc6b16980d5b7afe4b6314e2
#
_cell.length_a   1.000
_cell.length_b   1.000
_cell.length_c   1.000
_cell.angle_alpha   90.00
_cell.angle_beta   90.00
_cell.angle_gamma   90.00
#
_symmetry.space_group_name_H-M   'P 1'
#
loop_
_entity.id
_entity.type
_entity.pdbx_description
1 polymer ?
#
loop_
_entity_poly.entity_id
_entity_poly.type
_entity_poly.pdbx_seq_one_letter_code
_entity_poly.pdbx_strand_id
1 'polypeptide(L)'
;MFAMQPPPELPSASPEFTSVEADAAAELIRLALAEDLGDDGDRTGEALIDQEARGRVEIRNRADGVVCGLPVVAQLFETLDERVTVATSARDGQAVGEPGCLATVDDPVRSLLAGERTALNFLGHLSGIATQVAAHVAVVAGTGTRVLDTRKTLPGWRRLAKYAVACGGGTNHRMGLFDGVLIKDNHLAGRGDPLAVASAVTTARDAVPESLPVQVEVDTIEQLTDALRAAPD
;
A
#
# COMPACT_ATOMS: atom_id res chain seq x y z
N MET A 1 -2.28 4.35 31.06
CA MET A 1 -1.14 3.67 30.44
C MET A 1 -1.69 2.40 29.80
N PHE A 2 -2.09 2.46 28.52
CA PHE A 2 -2.58 1.28 27.82
C PHE A 2 -1.35 0.45 27.45
N ALA A 3 -1.24 -0.77 28.03
CA ALA A 3 -0.24 -1.72 27.61
C ALA A 3 -0.56 -2.10 26.16
N MET A 4 0.37 -1.81 25.24
CA MET A 4 0.28 -2.33 23.87
C MET A 4 0.35 -3.86 23.96
N GLN A 5 -0.68 -4.52 23.44
CA GLN A 5 -0.65 -5.97 23.24
C GLN A 5 0.41 -6.28 22.18
N PRO A 6 1.09 -7.43 22.30
CA PRO A 6 2.00 -7.85 21.23
C PRO A 6 1.28 -7.87 19.88
N PRO A 7 1.98 -7.56 18.81
CA PRO A 7 1.37 -7.56 17.47
C PRO A 7 0.76 -8.95 17.21
N PRO A 8 -0.42 -8.99 16.54
CA PRO A 8 -1.06 -10.25 16.20
C PRO A 8 -0.16 -11.10 15.31
N GLU A 9 -0.33 -12.41 15.38
CA GLU A 9 0.24 -13.30 14.35
C GLU A 9 -0.34 -12.91 13.00
N LEU A 10 0.48 -12.24 12.19
CA LEU A 10 0.13 -11.89 10.81
C LEU A 10 0.08 -13.16 9.95
N PRO A 11 -0.63 -13.16 8.81
CA PRO A 11 -0.68 -14.29 7.89
C PRO A 11 0.72 -14.84 7.61
N SER A 12 0.87 -16.15 7.60
CA SER A 12 2.16 -16.84 7.43
C SER A 12 2.86 -16.57 6.10
N ALA A 13 2.12 -16.04 5.10
CA ALA A 13 2.64 -15.64 3.80
C ALA A 13 2.45 -14.13 3.58
N SER A 14 3.55 -13.43 3.39
CA SER A 14 3.52 -12.05 2.90
C SER A 14 2.96 -12.01 1.48
N PRO A 15 2.21 -10.96 1.10
CA PRO A 15 1.79 -10.79 -0.28
C PRO A 15 3.03 -10.69 -1.19
N GLU A 16 2.93 -11.24 -2.39
CA GLU A 16 3.99 -11.14 -3.39
C GLU A 16 4.03 -9.73 -3.97
N PHE A 17 5.22 -9.16 -4.08
CA PHE A 17 5.47 -7.92 -4.82
C PHE A 17 5.70 -8.28 -6.27
N THR A 18 4.66 -8.11 -7.09
CA THR A 18 4.65 -8.56 -8.49
C THR A 18 5.16 -7.46 -9.44
N SER A 19 5.25 -7.79 -10.74
CA SER A 19 5.57 -6.78 -11.77
C SER A 19 4.57 -5.61 -11.79
N VAL A 20 3.32 -5.84 -11.38
CA VAL A 20 2.29 -4.78 -11.34
C VAL A 20 2.59 -3.74 -10.26
N GLU A 21 3.03 -4.19 -9.07
CA GLU A 21 3.51 -3.30 -8.01
C GLU A 21 4.82 -2.62 -8.41
N ALA A 22 5.72 -3.35 -9.07
CA ALA A 22 7.00 -2.81 -9.53
C ALA A 22 6.82 -1.71 -10.58
N ASP A 23 5.92 -1.88 -11.55
CA ASP A 23 5.59 -0.86 -12.55
C ASP A 23 5.02 0.41 -11.89
N ALA A 24 4.10 0.25 -10.93
CA ALA A 24 3.55 1.38 -10.18
C ALA A 24 4.61 2.08 -9.32
N ALA A 25 5.54 1.33 -8.74
CA ALA A 25 6.67 1.89 -7.99
C ALA A 25 7.62 2.66 -8.91
N ALA A 26 7.94 2.15 -10.09
CA ALA A 26 8.84 2.79 -11.05
C ALA A 26 8.39 4.22 -11.42
N GLU A 27 7.09 4.41 -11.67
CA GLU A 27 6.53 5.73 -11.97
C GLU A 27 6.70 6.71 -10.79
N LEU A 28 6.39 6.26 -9.57
CA LEU A 28 6.50 7.08 -8.37
C LEU A 28 7.97 7.36 -8.02
N ILE A 29 8.85 6.40 -8.17
CA ILE A 29 10.30 6.56 -7.96
C ILE A 29 10.84 7.63 -8.91
N ARG A 30 10.51 7.55 -10.20
CA ARG A 30 10.94 8.56 -11.17
C ARG A 30 10.49 9.97 -10.80
N LEU A 31 9.24 10.12 -10.36
CA LEU A 31 8.71 11.41 -9.91
C LEU A 31 9.44 11.91 -8.65
N ALA A 32 9.64 11.04 -7.67
CA ALA A 32 10.27 11.39 -6.40
C ALA A 32 11.75 11.73 -6.57
N LEU A 33 12.49 11.00 -7.41
CA LEU A 33 13.88 11.33 -7.72
C LEU A 33 13.99 12.63 -8.50
N ALA A 34 13.07 12.91 -9.43
CA ALA A 34 13.04 14.19 -10.15
C ALA A 34 12.69 15.36 -9.22
N GLU A 35 11.82 15.16 -8.22
CA GLU A 35 11.49 16.15 -7.19
C GLU A 35 12.70 16.49 -6.30
N ASP A 36 13.44 15.46 -5.87
CA ASP A 36 14.50 15.61 -4.88
C ASP A 36 15.84 16.06 -5.50
N LEU A 37 16.18 15.56 -6.69
CA LEU A 37 17.43 15.84 -7.37
C LEU A 37 17.35 17.02 -8.38
N GLY A 38 16.17 17.31 -8.91
CA GLY A 38 16.02 18.31 -9.97
C GLY A 38 16.91 18.02 -11.17
N ASP A 39 17.33 19.10 -11.86
CA ASP A 39 18.25 19.01 -13.00
C ASP A 39 19.73 19.00 -12.58
N ASP A 40 20.03 19.36 -11.34
CA ASP A 40 21.37 19.63 -10.83
C ASP A 40 21.97 18.55 -9.92
N GLY A 41 21.20 17.54 -9.53
CA GLY A 41 21.63 16.43 -8.66
C GLY A 41 21.87 16.83 -7.20
N ASP A 42 22.55 15.94 -6.45
CA ASP A 42 22.93 16.20 -5.05
C ASP A 42 24.17 17.09 -4.96
N ARG A 43 23.94 18.41 -4.90
CA ARG A 43 24.98 19.43 -4.77
C ARG A 43 25.90 19.20 -3.57
N THR A 44 25.38 18.68 -2.47
CA THR A 44 26.18 18.45 -1.25
C THR A 44 27.08 17.25 -1.42
N GLY A 45 26.55 16.15 -1.90
CA GLY A 45 27.31 14.94 -2.18
C GLY A 45 28.38 15.17 -3.23
N GLU A 46 28.04 15.91 -4.30
CA GLU A 46 29.01 16.26 -5.34
C GLU A 46 30.18 17.14 -4.82
N ALA A 47 29.86 18.07 -3.92
CA ALA A 47 30.87 19.01 -3.40
C ALA A 47 31.78 18.40 -2.33
N LEU A 48 31.26 17.45 -1.52
CA LEU A 48 31.97 16.99 -0.32
C LEU A 48 32.46 15.54 -0.38
N ILE A 49 31.86 14.70 -1.22
CA ILE A 49 32.17 13.28 -1.27
C ILE A 49 33.00 12.96 -2.51
N ASP A 50 34.08 12.21 -2.32
CA ASP A 50 34.86 11.70 -3.44
C ASP A 50 34.02 10.79 -4.33
N GLN A 51 34.19 10.91 -5.65
CA GLN A 51 33.44 10.13 -6.63
C GLN A 51 33.66 8.62 -6.48
N GLU A 52 34.83 8.21 -6.06
CA GLU A 52 35.22 6.81 -5.85
C GLU A 52 34.92 6.31 -4.43
N ALA A 53 34.38 7.20 -3.56
CA ALA A 53 34.06 6.82 -2.19
C ALA A 53 33.01 5.71 -2.16
N ARG A 54 33.34 4.65 -1.42
CA ARG A 54 32.47 3.48 -1.22
C ARG A 54 32.10 3.33 0.24
N GLY A 55 30.90 2.87 0.49
CA GLY A 55 30.40 2.72 1.84
C GLY A 55 29.23 1.75 1.95
N ARG A 56 28.84 1.54 3.19
CA ARG A 56 27.68 0.73 3.57
C ARG A 56 26.85 1.51 4.56
N VAL A 57 25.54 1.50 4.35
CA VAL A 57 24.57 2.04 5.29
C VAL A 57 23.55 0.97 5.68
N GLU A 58 23.00 1.10 6.89
CA GLU A 58 21.92 0.24 7.37
C GLU A 58 20.62 1.02 7.45
N ILE A 59 19.55 0.45 6.91
CA ILE A 59 18.19 0.89 7.15
C ILE A 59 17.68 0.13 8.38
N ARG A 60 17.32 0.85 9.44
CA ARG A 60 16.91 0.26 10.72
C ARG A 60 15.51 0.75 11.14
N ASN A 61 14.69 -0.15 11.70
CA ASN A 61 13.50 0.28 12.41
C ASN A 61 13.88 0.93 13.76
N ARG A 62 13.07 1.88 14.20
CA ARG A 62 13.22 2.56 15.51
C ARG A 62 11.99 2.39 16.40
N ALA A 63 10.93 1.80 15.86
CA ALA A 63 9.66 1.58 16.53
C ALA A 63 9.07 0.24 16.09
N ASP A 64 8.13 -0.25 16.86
CA ASP A 64 7.33 -1.42 16.53
C ASP A 64 6.46 -1.15 15.31
N GLY A 65 6.21 -2.18 14.50
CA GLY A 65 5.35 -2.03 13.33
C GLY A 65 5.45 -3.21 12.36
N VAL A 66 4.90 -3.00 11.18
CA VAL A 66 4.95 -3.95 10.07
C VAL A 66 5.75 -3.34 8.94
N VAL A 67 6.80 -4.03 8.51
CA VAL A 67 7.66 -3.58 7.41
C VAL A 67 6.91 -3.71 6.08
N CYS A 68 6.99 -2.66 5.24
CA CYS A 68 6.47 -2.71 3.88
C CYS A 68 7.19 -1.71 2.99
N GLY A 69 7.62 -2.15 1.81
CA GLY A 69 8.29 -1.31 0.80
C GLY A 69 9.76 -1.62 0.58
N LEU A 70 10.30 -2.71 1.12
CA LEU A 70 11.69 -3.11 0.86
C LEU A 70 11.99 -3.34 -0.63
N PRO A 71 11.10 -3.98 -1.42
CA PRO A 71 11.31 -4.08 -2.88
C PRO A 71 11.33 -2.70 -3.57
N VAL A 72 10.55 -1.74 -3.09
CA VAL A 72 10.55 -0.36 -3.62
C VAL A 72 11.90 0.33 -3.34
N VAL A 73 12.46 0.12 -2.14
CA VAL A 73 13.80 0.62 -1.78
C VAL A 73 14.87 0.04 -2.70
N ALA A 74 14.84 -1.26 -2.95
CA ALA A 74 15.79 -1.91 -3.86
C ALA A 74 15.67 -1.33 -5.28
N GLN A 75 14.45 -1.23 -5.81
CA GLN A 75 14.19 -0.68 -7.14
C GLN A 75 14.59 0.79 -7.26
N LEU A 76 14.42 1.59 -6.19
CA LEU A 76 14.83 2.99 -6.17
C LEU A 76 16.36 3.12 -6.33
N PHE A 77 17.12 2.37 -5.56
CA PHE A 77 18.57 2.42 -5.65
C PHE A 77 19.09 1.88 -6.98
N GLU A 78 18.50 0.80 -7.50
CA GLU A 78 18.80 0.29 -8.84
C GLU A 78 18.53 1.33 -9.94
N THR A 79 17.40 2.08 -9.80
CA THR A 79 17.04 3.16 -10.73
C THR A 79 18.02 4.34 -10.65
N LEU A 80 18.48 4.65 -9.45
CA LEU A 80 19.40 5.77 -9.20
C LEU A 80 20.82 5.47 -9.68
N ASP A 81 21.32 4.26 -9.38
CA ASP A 81 22.67 3.83 -9.71
C ASP A 81 22.77 2.29 -9.69
N GLU A 82 22.96 1.66 -10.84
CA GLU A 82 23.05 0.20 -10.99
C GLU A 82 24.20 -0.47 -10.20
N ARG A 83 25.16 0.32 -9.71
CA ARG A 83 26.27 -0.15 -8.87
C ARG A 83 25.86 -0.37 -7.42
N VAL A 84 24.74 0.23 -6.98
CA VAL A 84 24.25 0.08 -5.61
C VAL A 84 23.63 -1.30 -5.45
N THR A 85 23.96 -1.96 -4.36
CA THR A 85 23.38 -3.25 -4.00
C THR A 85 22.57 -3.14 -2.70
N VAL A 86 21.38 -3.75 -2.69
CA VAL A 86 20.50 -3.77 -1.52
C VAL A 86 20.32 -5.20 -1.06
N ALA A 87 20.71 -5.47 0.19
CA ALA A 87 20.49 -6.78 0.83
C ALA A 87 19.47 -6.62 1.98
N THR A 88 18.34 -7.30 1.88
CA THR A 88 17.28 -7.23 2.89
C THR A 88 17.50 -8.25 3.99
N SER A 89 17.37 -7.82 5.25
CA SER A 89 17.39 -8.68 6.45
C SER A 89 15.99 -8.93 7.01
N ALA A 90 14.99 -8.21 6.49
CA ALA A 90 13.57 -8.36 6.79
C ALA A 90 12.79 -8.56 5.48
N ARG A 91 11.50 -8.84 5.60
CA ARG A 91 10.57 -8.97 4.47
C ARG A 91 9.33 -8.11 4.68
N ASP A 92 8.70 -7.71 3.61
CA ASP A 92 7.42 -7.01 3.68
C ASP A 92 6.36 -7.90 4.37
N GLY A 93 5.50 -7.29 5.17
CA GLY A 93 4.53 -8.00 6.02
C GLY A 93 5.13 -8.57 7.33
N GLN A 94 6.44 -8.42 7.58
CA GLN A 94 7.05 -8.86 8.83
C GLN A 94 6.77 -7.84 9.94
N ALA A 95 6.26 -8.33 11.08
CA ALA A 95 6.20 -7.54 12.30
C ALA A 95 7.61 -7.38 12.90
N VAL A 96 7.95 -6.17 13.32
CA VAL A 96 9.19 -5.82 13.99
C VAL A 96 8.87 -5.10 15.30
N GLY A 97 9.61 -5.44 16.38
CA GLY A 97 9.46 -4.84 17.70
C GLY A 97 10.76 -4.19 18.16
N GLU A 98 11.79 -5.00 18.37
CA GLU A 98 13.10 -4.50 18.78
C GLU A 98 13.80 -3.76 17.62
N PRO A 99 14.52 -2.66 17.89
CA PRO A 99 15.32 -1.98 16.89
C PRO A 99 16.31 -2.92 16.20
N GLY A 100 16.20 -3.06 14.89
CA GLY A 100 16.99 -4.01 14.11
C GLY A 100 17.29 -3.49 12.70
N CYS A 101 18.21 -4.17 12.00
CA CYS A 101 18.51 -3.90 10.61
C CYS A 101 17.43 -4.52 9.72
N LEU A 102 16.85 -3.72 8.83
CA LEU A 102 15.86 -4.14 7.83
C LEU A 102 16.52 -4.43 6.49
N ALA A 103 17.52 -3.63 6.13
CA ALA A 103 18.30 -3.78 4.92
C ALA A 103 19.67 -3.12 5.07
N THR A 104 20.63 -3.59 4.29
CA THR A 104 21.91 -2.92 4.05
C THR A 104 21.97 -2.45 2.60
N VAL A 105 22.54 -1.26 2.40
CA VAL A 105 22.73 -0.67 1.07
C VAL A 105 24.22 -0.36 0.93
N ASP A 106 24.82 -0.91 -0.11
CA ASP A 106 26.27 -0.85 -0.35
C ASP A 106 26.58 -0.12 -1.64
N ASP A 107 27.74 0.50 -1.64
CA ASP A 107 28.47 1.08 -2.76
C ASP A 107 28.29 2.57 -2.96
N PRO A 108 28.35 3.20 -4.13
CA PRO A 108 28.86 4.58 -4.18
C PRO A 108 28.21 5.50 -3.15
N VAL A 109 29.00 6.06 -2.23
CA VAL A 109 28.48 6.89 -1.11
C VAL A 109 27.62 8.04 -1.61
N ARG A 110 27.93 8.63 -2.77
CA ARG A 110 27.10 9.68 -3.37
C ARG A 110 25.70 9.18 -3.66
N SER A 111 25.58 8.00 -4.26
CA SER A 111 24.27 7.39 -4.59
C SER A 111 23.50 6.98 -3.35
N LEU A 112 24.19 6.47 -2.31
CA LEU A 112 23.58 6.16 -1.01
C LEU A 112 22.95 7.40 -0.39
N LEU A 113 23.65 8.52 -0.37
CA LEU A 113 23.18 9.78 0.19
C LEU A 113 22.04 10.39 -0.63
N ALA A 114 22.16 10.38 -1.96
CA ALA A 114 21.15 10.92 -2.86
C ALA A 114 19.82 10.16 -2.78
N GLY A 115 19.86 8.84 -2.57
CA GLY A 115 18.65 7.99 -2.48
C GLY A 115 18.04 7.88 -1.08
N GLU A 116 18.80 8.19 -0.02
CA GLU A 116 18.41 7.91 1.38
C GLU A 116 17.03 8.45 1.73
N ARG A 117 16.79 9.74 1.54
CA ARG A 117 15.55 10.40 1.96
C ARG A 117 14.34 9.83 1.23
N THR A 118 14.45 9.70 -0.07
CA THR A 118 13.38 9.18 -0.92
C THR A 118 13.08 7.71 -0.56
N ALA A 119 14.10 6.88 -0.35
CA ALA A 119 13.93 5.50 0.08
C ALA A 119 13.22 5.39 1.43
N LEU A 120 13.63 6.19 2.42
CA LEU A 120 13.00 6.22 3.75
C LEU A 120 11.57 6.75 3.70
N ASN A 121 11.25 7.67 2.80
CA ASN A 121 9.90 8.18 2.61
C ASN A 121 8.95 7.07 2.09
N PHE A 122 9.37 6.31 1.08
CA PHE A 122 8.59 5.16 0.60
C PHE A 122 8.41 4.11 1.69
N LEU A 123 9.50 3.67 2.31
CA LEU A 123 9.48 2.63 3.33
C LEU A 123 8.64 3.05 4.53
N GLY A 124 8.79 4.27 5.01
CA GLY A 124 8.04 4.81 6.15
C GLY A 124 6.55 4.94 5.87
N HIS A 125 6.17 5.44 4.69
CA HIS A 125 4.77 5.60 4.31
C HIS A 125 4.06 4.24 4.17
N LEU A 126 4.66 3.30 3.46
CA LEU A 126 4.07 1.97 3.23
C LEU A 126 4.04 1.15 4.53
N SER A 127 5.12 1.18 5.33
CA SER A 127 5.13 0.53 6.65
C SER A 127 4.11 1.14 7.61
N GLY A 128 3.88 2.46 7.54
CA GLY A 128 2.84 3.13 8.32
C GLY A 128 1.44 2.61 7.98
N ILE A 129 1.12 2.45 6.70
CA ILE A 129 -0.16 1.85 6.26
C ILE A 129 -0.28 0.41 6.78
N ALA A 130 0.75 -0.42 6.55
CA ALA A 130 0.74 -1.82 6.97
C ALA A 130 0.57 -1.97 8.49
N THR A 131 1.28 -1.15 9.27
CA THR A 131 1.20 -1.12 10.74
C THR A 131 -0.20 -0.75 11.22
N GLN A 132 -0.79 0.30 10.64
CA GLN A 132 -2.15 0.74 11.00
C GLN A 132 -3.19 -0.35 10.68
N VAL A 133 -3.05 -1.00 9.52
CA VAL A 133 -3.95 -2.11 9.13
C VAL A 133 -3.79 -3.29 10.07
N ALA A 134 -2.56 -3.68 10.42
CA ALA A 134 -2.30 -4.77 11.36
C ALA A 134 -2.96 -4.52 12.72
N ALA A 135 -2.94 -3.27 13.21
CA ALA A 135 -3.64 -2.90 14.44
C ALA A 135 -5.17 -3.11 14.34
N HIS A 136 -5.79 -2.78 13.20
CA HIS A 136 -7.22 -3.04 12.99
C HIS A 136 -7.55 -4.52 12.84
N VAL A 137 -6.70 -5.27 12.13
CA VAL A 137 -6.84 -6.73 11.97
C VAL A 137 -6.79 -7.41 13.34
N ALA A 138 -5.89 -6.95 14.23
CA ALA A 138 -5.80 -7.45 15.60
C ALA A 138 -7.12 -7.31 16.38
N VAL A 139 -7.79 -6.15 16.24
CA VAL A 139 -9.05 -5.88 16.96
C VAL A 139 -10.17 -6.84 16.54
N VAL A 140 -10.20 -7.26 15.28
CA VAL A 140 -11.24 -8.16 14.76
C VAL A 140 -10.82 -9.63 14.74
N ALA A 141 -9.64 -9.95 15.26
CA ALA A 141 -9.13 -11.32 15.29
C ALA A 141 -10.12 -12.28 15.98
N GLY A 142 -10.33 -13.47 15.40
CA GLY A 142 -11.24 -14.49 15.94
C GLY A 142 -12.73 -14.24 15.67
N THR A 143 -13.12 -13.11 15.05
CA THR A 143 -14.55 -12.82 14.75
C THR A 143 -14.98 -13.28 13.37
N GLY A 144 -14.05 -13.67 12.49
CA GLY A 144 -14.31 -13.93 11.07
C GLY A 144 -14.47 -12.66 10.22
N THR A 145 -14.40 -11.48 10.83
CA THR A 145 -14.48 -10.19 10.13
C THR A 145 -13.18 -9.90 9.38
N ARG A 146 -13.28 -9.36 8.17
CA ARG A 146 -12.14 -8.91 7.36
C ARG A 146 -12.06 -7.39 7.37
N VAL A 147 -10.84 -6.85 7.48
CA VAL A 147 -10.55 -5.42 7.32
C VAL A 147 -10.32 -5.17 5.83
N LEU A 148 -11.19 -4.38 5.20
CA LEU A 148 -11.11 -4.04 3.78
C LEU A 148 -10.52 -2.64 3.60
N ASP A 149 -9.75 -2.47 2.52
CA ASP A 149 -9.32 -1.14 2.08
C ASP A 149 -10.40 -0.38 1.29
N THR A 150 -10.06 0.80 0.84
CA THR A 150 -10.93 1.64 0.03
C THR A 150 -10.18 2.24 -1.15
N ARG A 151 -10.91 2.98 -2.02
CA ARG A 151 -10.31 3.81 -3.07
C ARG A 151 -9.92 5.23 -2.60
N LYS A 152 -10.05 5.54 -1.30
CA LYS A 152 -9.66 6.82 -0.70
C LYS A 152 -8.16 6.84 -0.42
N THR A 153 -7.36 6.84 -1.48
CA THR A 153 -5.90 6.82 -1.45
C THR A 153 -5.33 8.10 -2.04
N LEU A 154 -4.07 8.37 -1.76
CA LEU A 154 -3.34 9.41 -2.49
C LEU A 154 -3.36 9.08 -3.99
N PRO A 155 -3.56 10.10 -4.87
CA PRO A 155 -3.50 9.90 -6.32
C PRO A 155 -2.16 9.29 -6.74
N GLY A 156 -2.21 8.28 -7.62
CA GLY A 156 -1.02 7.54 -8.08
C GLY A 156 -0.54 6.43 -7.14
N TRP A 157 -0.78 6.53 -5.82
CA TRP A 157 -0.26 5.61 -4.81
C TRP A 157 -1.11 4.35 -4.57
N ARG A 158 -2.29 4.25 -5.19
CA ARG A 158 -3.28 3.22 -4.82
C ARG A 158 -2.74 1.80 -4.90
N ARG A 159 -1.95 1.47 -5.92
CA ARG A 159 -1.39 0.12 -6.05
C ARG A 159 -0.51 -0.23 -4.85
N LEU A 160 0.44 0.62 -4.52
CA LEU A 160 1.34 0.41 -3.39
C LEU A 160 0.62 0.51 -2.04
N ALA A 161 -0.35 1.42 -1.90
CA ALA A 161 -1.15 1.52 -0.67
C ALA A 161 -1.96 0.23 -0.41
N LYS A 162 -2.55 -0.37 -1.46
CA LYS A 162 -3.27 -1.64 -1.34
C LYS A 162 -2.34 -2.83 -1.09
N TYR A 163 -1.16 -2.84 -1.68
CA TYR A 163 -0.11 -3.79 -1.34
C TYR A 163 0.24 -3.69 0.16
N ALA A 164 0.43 -2.47 0.68
CA ALA A 164 0.71 -2.26 2.10
C ALA A 164 -0.44 -2.71 3.02
N VAL A 165 -1.70 -2.54 2.60
CA VAL A 165 -2.87 -3.10 3.30
C VAL A 165 -2.77 -4.61 3.40
N ALA A 166 -2.43 -5.29 2.32
CA ALA A 166 -2.25 -6.75 2.32
C ALA A 166 -1.07 -7.17 3.21
N CYS A 167 0.04 -6.43 3.21
CA CYS A 167 1.17 -6.64 4.13
C CYS A 167 0.75 -6.54 5.61
N GLY A 168 -0.20 -5.67 5.94
CA GLY A 168 -0.79 -5.54 7.28
C GLY A 168 -1.85 -6.59 7.61
N GLY A 169 -2.10 -7.57 6.74
CA GLY A 169 -3.12 -8.61 6.93
C GLY A 169 -4.55 -8.20 6.56
N GLY A 170 -4.73 -7.02 5.97
CA GLY A 170 -6.00 -6.58 5.42
C GLY A 170 -6.35 -7.28 4.10
N THR A 171 -7.55 -7.05 3.62
CA THR A 171 -8.05 -7.60 2.36
C THR A 171 -8.32 -6.46 1.38
N ASN A 172 -7.83 -6.60 0.16
CA ASN A 172 -8.08 -5.59 -0.87
C ASN A 172 -9.53 -5.66 -1.37
N HIS A 173 -10.21 -4.52 -1.37
CA HIS A 173 -11.42 -4.27 -2.11
C HIS A 173 -11.08 -3.92 -3.56
N ARG A 174 -12.07 -3.60 -4.39
CA ARG A 174 -11.85 -3.24 -5.80
C ARG A 174 -10.73 -2.20 -5.97
N MET A 175 -9.89 -2.42 -6.98
CA MET A 175 -8.77 -1.55 -7.32
C MET A 175 -9.25 -0.25 -7.97
N GLY A 176 -10.25 -0.36 -8.83
CA GLY A 176 -10.72 0.76 -9.64
C GLY A 176 -12.24 0.79 -9.81
N LEU A 177 -12.68 1.35 -10.91
CA LEU A 177 -14.08 1.32 -11.34
C LEU A 177 -14.35 0.15 -12.29
N PHE A 178 -13.31 -0.58 -12.66
CA PHE A 178 -13.32 -1.62 -13.69
C PHE A 178 -13.42 -3.05 -13.14
N ASP A 179 -13.10 -3.27 -11.87
CA ASP A 179 -12.96 -4.60 -11.25
C ASP A 179 -13.98 -4.88 -10.13
N GLY A 180 -15.07 -4.10 -10.08
CA GLY A 180 -16.20 -4.31 -9.17
C GLY A 180 -17.22 -3.21 -9.27
N VAL A 181 -18.49 -3.56 -9.21
CA VAL A 181 -19.59 -2.60 -9.12
C VAL A 181 -19.81 -2.24 -7.65
N LEU A 182 -19.90 -0.94 -7.36
CA LEU A 182 -20.35 -0.42 -6.06
C LEU A 182 -21.35 0.68 -6.33
N ILE A 183 -22.62 0.35 -6.18
CA ILE A 183 -23.72 1.28 -6.32
C ILE A 183 -23.74 2.18 -5.08
N LYS A 184 -23.90 3.47 -5.27
CA LYS A 184 -23.90 4.50 -4.24
C LYS A 184 -25.10 5.43 -4.40
N ASP A 185 -25.35 6.24 -3.39
CA ASP A 185 -26.37 7.29 -3.35
C ASP A 185 -26.45 8.12 -4.65
N ASN A 186 -25.30 8.59 -5.13
CA ASN A 186 -25.23 9.36 -6.36
C ASN A 186 -25.66 8.56 -7.61
N HIS A 187 -25.43 7.26 -7.64
CA HIS A 187 -25.90 6.41 -8.74
C HIS A 187 -27.44 6.25 -8.69
N LEU A 188 -27.99 6.04 -7.48
CA LEU A 188 -29.43 5.93 -7.28
C LEU A 188 -30.14 7.26 -7.61
N ALA A 189 -29.60 8.38 -7.14
CA ALA A 189 -30.11 9.72 -7.47
C ALA A 189 -30.09 9.99 -8.97
N GLY A 190 -29.00 9.62 -9.65
CA GLY A 190 -28.85 9.76 -11.10
C GLY A 190 -29.84 8.92 -11.91
N ARG A 191 -30.37 7.83 -11.33
CA ARG A 191 -31.46 7.03 -11.92
C ARG A 191 -32.85 7.64 -11.71
N GLY A 192 -32.98 8.66 -10.86
CA GLY A 192 -34.25 9.32 -10.55
C GLY A 192 -35.12 8.63 -9.51
N ASP A 193 -34.67 7.50 -8.93
CA ASP A 193 -35.36 6.80 -7.85
C ASP A 193 -34.36 6.26 -6.81
N PRO A 194 -34.12 7.01 -5.74
CA PRO A 194 -33.17 6.62 -4.71
C PRO A 194 -33.61 5.41 -3.85
N LEU A 195 -34.88 5.00 -3.96
CA LEU A 195 -35.41 3.84 -3.23
C LEU A 195 -35.45 2.55 -4.07
N ALA A 196 -35.27 2.63 -5.38
CA ALA A 196 -35.27 1.46 -6.27
C ALA A 196 -33.91 0.73 -6.28
N VAL A 197 -33.43 0.32 -5.10
CA VAL A 197 -32.10 -0.28 -4.92
C VAL A 197 -32.03 -1.66 -5.56
N ALA A 198 -33.03 -2.51 -5.34
CA ALA A 198 -33.10 -3.86 -5.95
C ALA A 198 -33.06 -3.78 -7.49
N SER A 199 -33.79 -2.84 -8.08
CA SER A 199 -33.75 -2.62 -9.54
C SER A 199 -32.38 -2.19 -10.02
N ALA A 200 -31.67 -1.34 -9.26
CA ALA A 200 -30.33 -0.90 -9.61
C ALA A 200 -29.34 -2.07 -9.55
N VAL A 201 -29.42 -2.93 -8.51
CA VAL A 201 -28.58 -4.13 -8.37
C VAL A 201 -28.81 -5.10 -9.52
N THR A 202 -30.09 -5.41 -9.84
CA THR A 202 -30.44 -6.29 -10.96
C THR A 202 -29.90 -5.74 -12.28
N THR A 203 -30.14 -4.46 -12.57
CA THR A 203 -29.66 -3.83 -13.79
C THR A 203 -28.13 -3.89 -13.89
N ALA A 204 -27.42 -3.66 -12.78
CA ALA A 204 -25.95 -3.74 -12.76
C ALA A 204 -25.47 -5.17 -13.00
N ARG A 205 -26.11 -6.15 -12.37
CA ARG A 205 -25.76 -7.57 -12.51
C ARG A 205 -25.97 -8.07 -13.95
N ASP A 206 -27.04 -7.66 -14.61
CA ASP A 206 -27.32 -8.00 -16.01
C ASP A 206 -26.32 -7.37 -16.99
N ALA A 207 -25.67 -6.27 -16.59
CA ALA A 207 -24.75 -5.50 -17.43
C ALA A 207 -23.28 -5.91 -17.31
N VAL A 208 -22.91 -6.73 -16.31
CA VAL A 208 -21.51 -7.10 -16.05
C VAL A 208 -21.34 -8.62 -16.03
N PRO A 209 -20.10 -9.13 -16.26
CA PRO A 209 -19.81 -10.55 -16.09
C PRO A 209 -20.21 -11.08 -14.69
N GLU A 210 -20.70 -12.31 -14.62
CA GLU A 210 -21.12 -12.95 -13.36
C GLU A 210 -20.01 -13.00 -12.30
N SER A 211 -18.75 -13.05 -12.73
CA SER A 211 -17.59 -13.05 -11.84
C SER A 211 -17.28 -11.68 -11.19
N LEU A 212 -17.94 -10.61 -11.66
CA LEU A 212 -17.71 -9.28 -11.12
C LEU A 212 -18.66 -9.01 -9.94
N PRO A 213 -18.14 -8.69 -8.73
CA PRO A 213 -18.97 -8.43 -7.58
C PRO A 213 -19.84 -7.18 -7.78
N VAL A 214 -21.09 -7.25 -7.35
CA VAL A 214 -22.06 -6.15 -7.36
C VAL A 214 -22.47 -5.84 -5.93
N GLN A 215 -21.96 -4.75 -5.41
CA GLN A 215 -22.23 -4.25 -4.06
C GLN A 215 -23.04 -2.97 -4.11
N VAL A 216 -23.78 -2.69 -3.06
CA VAL A 216 -24.56 -1.46 -2.90
C VAL A 216 -24.38 -0.87 -1.52
N GLU A 217 -24.17 0.44 -1.48
CA GLU A 217 -24.14 1.26 -0.26
C GLU A 217 -25.58 1.74 0.00
N VAL A 218 -26.07 1.58 1.24
CA VAL A 218 -27.42 1.96 1.65
C VAL A 218 -27.36 2.79 2.94
N ASP A 219 -28.20 3.82 3.03
CA ASP A 219 -28.24 4.76 4.16
C ASP A 219 -29.43 4.50 5.08
N THR A 220 -30.45 3.75 4.62
CA THR A 220 -31.68 3.49 5.39
C THR A 220 -32.03 2.01 5.43
N ILE A 221 -32.81 1.62 6.45
CA ILE A 221 -33.34 0.26 6.59
C ILE A 221 -34.28 -0.09 5.43
N GLU A 222 -34.99 0.88 4.87
CA GLU A 222 -35.86 0.69 3.71
C GLU A 222 -35.04 0.31 2.49
N GLN A 223 -33.95 1.05 2.21
CA GLN A 223 -33.00 0.72 1.14
C GLN A 223 -32.35 -0.65 1.36
N LEU A 224 -31.96 -0.99 2.60
CA LEU A 224 -31.41 -2.31 2.92
C LEU A 224 -32.43 -3.41 2.62
N THR A 225 -33.69 -3.23 3.05
CA THR A 225 -34.76 -4.19 2.83
C THR A 225 -35.02 -4.40 1.34
N ASP A 226 -34.95 -3.33 0.54
CA ASP A 226 -35.11 -3.43 -0.90
C ASP A 226 -33.89 -4.12 -1.55
N ALA A 227 -32.67 -3.74 -1.15
CA ALA A 227 -31.42 -4.34 -1.65
C ALA A 227 -31.39 -5.86 -1.49
N LEU A 228 -31.79 -6.36 -0.31
CA LEU A 228 -31.81 -7.80 0.00
C LEU A 228 -32.68 -8.63 -0.94
N ARG A 229 -33.67 -8.04 -1.65
CA ARG A 229 -34.46 -8.72 -2.65
C ARG A 229 -33.69 -9.10 -3.91
N ALA A 230 -32.62 -8.36 -4.22
CA ALA A 230 -31.77 -8.60 -5.37
C ALA A 230 -30.44 -9.32 -5.01
N ALA A 231 -30.26 -9.68 -3.73
CA ALA A 231 -29.11 -10.40 -3.20
C ALA A 231 -27.76 -9.87 -3.73
N PRO A 232 -27.37 -8.61 -3.44
CA PRO A 232 -26.03 -8.10 -3.77
C PRO A 232 -24.95 -8.90 -3.03
N ASP A 233 -23.69 -8.79 -3.52
CA ASP A 233 -22.52 -9.46 -2.91
C ASP A 233 -22.07 -8.81 -1.60
#